data_271764318f5171608a9ce8fb393b2e34
#
_entry.id   271764318f5171608a9ce8fb393b2e34
#
_cell.length_a   1.000
_cell.length_b   1.000
_cell.length_c   1.000
_cell.angle_alpha   90.00
_cell.angle_beta   90.00
_cell.angle_gamma   90.00
#
_symmetry.space_group_name_H-M   'P 1'
#
loop_
_entity.id
_entity.type
_entity.pdbx_description
1 polymer ?
#
loop_
_entity_poly.entity_id
_entity_poly.type
_entity_poly.pdbx_seq_one_letter_code
_entity_poly.pdbx_strand_id
1 'polypeptide(L)'
;MPKIIKVIFFVSLFFSALNSFSETYSTIVQGNDEDVSELLQKALNQSILKVLGSQRDFNLNQNIFKKLNPDNFVREYKFIKFNNEEALEVMIDLKALQEKLLELNLGISFLKNLKVAAWVLCKSDFSSLQAAKSLEQKCRFVKKEFDRVANERGITIIYPILDSQDISLFSFEDDSSLENLTIFNDRYPSDGWFFCEVSNSSEWCFLPEEIEKKLSKLDLVSKYKPTVGINILIDNLFSNQRLRAVSQSNLPYYLEIKGLKKFSDHKSFENLLKNILFINNLSLLSLRNDTATYSFNLLSEERNLLNYFDEIENLILINKEKDKVFLALGE
;
A
#
# COMPACT_ATOMS: atom_id res chain seq x y z
N MET A 1 0.18 35.91 -43.73
CA MET A 1 -0.64 35.41 -42.58
C MET A 1 -0.32 34.00 -42.05
N PRO A 2 0.94 33.50 -41.99
CA PRO A 2 1.19 32.19 -41.37
C PRO A 2 1.91 32.23 -40.00
N LYS A 3 2.21 33.41 -39.44
CA LYS A 3 2.95 33.48 -38.16
C LYS A 3 2.07 33.51 -36.90
N ILE A 4 0.82 33.90 -37.01
CA ILE A 4 -0.10 34.00 -35.88
C ILE A 4 -0.66 32.62 -35.45
N ILE A 5 -0.81 31.68 -36.39
CA ILE A 5 -1.35 30.33 -36.11
C ILE A 5 -0.35 29.50 -35.31
N LYS A 6 0.96 29.68 -35.46
CA LYS A 6 1.99 28.95 -34.71
C LYS A 6 2.07 29.34 -33.22
N VAL A 7 1.72 30.57 -32.89
CA VAL A 7 1.78 31.07 -31.50
C VAL A 7 0.58 30.58 -30.72
N ILE A 8 -0.60 30.45 -31.32
CA ILE A 8 -1.81 29.95 -30.65
C ILE A 8 -1.69 28.44 -30.34
N PHE A 9 -1.04 27.67 -31.23
CA PHE A 9 -0.82 26.24 -30.99
C PHE A 9 0.20 25.97 -29.86
N PHE A 10 1.17 26.88 -29.66
CA PHE A 10 2.16 26.73 -28.58
C PHE A 10 1.59 27.12 -27.20
N VAL A 11 0.66 28.06 -27.15
CA VAL A 11 0.00 28.50 -25.90
C VAL A 11 -1.03 27.45 -25.43
N SER A 12 -1.70 26.75 -26.34
CA SER A 12 -2.65 25.69 -25.96
C SER A 12 -1.98 24.41 -25.40
N LEU A 13 -0.72 24.14 -25.81
CA LEU A 13 0.08 23.03 -25.27
C LEU A 13 0.67 23.33 -23.87
N PHE A 14 0.81 24.59 -23.50
CA PHE A 14 1.31 24.98 -22.17
C PHE A 14 0.21 24.99 -21.10
N PHE A 15 -1.07 25.14 -21.47
CA PHE A 15 -2.18 25.10 -20.52
C PHE A 15 -2.63 23.69 -20.14
N SER A 16 -2.25 22.66 -20.89
CA SER A 16 -2.56 21.25 -20.58
C SER A 16 -1.57 20.61 -19.57
N ALA A 17 -0.50 21.30 -19.18
CA ALA A 17 0.52 20.77 -18.27
C ALA A 17 0.36 21.23 -16.79
N LEU A 18 -0.71 21.96 -16.47
CA LEU A 18 -0.99 22.46 -15.11
C LEU A 18 -2.08 21.66 -14.35
N ASN A 19 -2.44 20.50 -14.84
CA ASN A 19 -3.17 19.57 -14.00
C ASN A 19 -2.18 19.03 -12.95
N SER A 20 -2.16 19.67 -11.79
CA SER A 20 -1.64 19.03 -10.58
C SER A 20 -2.40 17.71 -10.46
N PHE A 21 -1.76 16.60 -10.80
CA PHE A 21 -2.25 15.27 -10.51
C PHE A 21 -2.29 15.16 -8.99
N SER A 22 -3.39 15.56 -8.40
CA SER A 22 -3.73 15.09 -7.08
C SER A 22 -4.00 13.59 -7.27
N GLU A 23 -3.26 12.76 -6.58
CA GLU A 23 -3.44 11.31 -6.63
C GLU A 23 -4.90 10.99 -6.29
N THR A 24 -5.64 10.59 -7.31
CA THR A 24 -6.99 10.07 -7.16
C THR A 24 -6.91 8.57 -7.07
N TYR A 25 -7.59 8.01 -6.09
CA TYR A 25 -7.68 6.59 -5.89
C TYR A 25 -9.05 6.08 -6.35
N SER A 26 -9.05 5.12 -7.28
CA SER A 26 -10.29 4.49 -7.75
C SER A 26 -10.65 3.28 -6.89
N THR A 27 -11.91 3.21 -6.47
CA THR A 27 -12.49 2.08 -5.74
C THR A 27 -13.75 1.63 -6.45
N ILE A 28 -13.90 0.34 -6.67
CA ILE A 28 -15.10 -0.26 -7.30
C ILE A 28 -15.91 -0.95 -6.21
N VAL A 29 -17.17 -0.58 -6.09
CA VAL A 29 -18.12 -1.19 -5.15
C VAL A 29 -19.30 -1.78 -5.92
N GLN A 30 -19.66 -3.01 -5.57
CA GLN A 30 -20.84 -3.68 -6.05
C GLN A 30 -21.96 -3.54 -5.02
N GLY A 31 -23.19 -3.32 -5.47
CA GLY A 31 -24.36 -3.28 -4.62
C GLY A 31 -25.57 -3.63 -5.45
N ASN A 32 -26.28 -4.67 -5.03
CA ASN A 32 -27.56 -5.03 -5.61
C ASN A 32 -28.65 -4.26 -4.86
N ASP A 33 -29.35 -3.39 -5.56
CA ASP A 33 -30.49 -2.60 -5.03
C ASP A 33 -30.14 -1.60 -3.90
N GLU A 34 -28.89 -1.18 -3.76
CA GLU A 34 -28.47 -0.19 -2.77
C GLU A 34 -28.52 1.22 -3.34
N ASP A 35 -28.84 2.18 -2.46
CA ASP A 35 -28.78 3.59 -2.81
C ASP A 35 -27.34 4.06 -3.09
N VAL A 36 -27.19 5.03 -4.00
CA VAL A 36 -25.89 5.63 -4.34
C VAL A 36 -25.15 6.12 -3.09
N SER A 37 -25.87 6.69 -2.12
CA SER A 37 -25.29 7.15 -0.86
C SER A 37 -24.65 6.02 -0.05
N GLU A 38 -25.25 4.84 -0.02
CA GLU A 38 -24.71 3.66 0.66
C GLU A 38 -23.49 3.12 -0.10
N LEU A 39 -23.53 3.09 -1.43
CA LEU A 39 -22.38 2.71 -2.25
C LEU A 39 -21.19 3.67 -2.08
N LEU A 40 -21.44 4.97 -2.02
CA LEU A 40 -20.40 5.97 -1.75
C LEU A 40 -19.81 5.79 -0.35
N GLN A 41 -20.61 5.49 0.67
CA GLN A 41 -20.11 5.19 2.02
C GLN A 41 -19.29 3.89 2.05
N LYS A 42 -19.69 2.87 1.30
CA LYS A 42 -18.89 1.64 1.14
C LYS A 42 -17.54 1.92 0.47
N ALA A 43 -17.53 2.71 -0.61
CA ALA A 43 -16.31 3.10 -1.31
C ALA A 43 -15.37 3.90 -0.38
N LEU A 44 -15.91 4.83 0.39
CA LEU A 44 -15.14 5.58 1.38
C LEU A 44 -14.56 4.64 2.45
N ASN A 45 -15.33 3.72 2.99
CA ASN A 45 -14.87 2.75 3.99
C ASN A 45 -13.75 1.85 3.45
N GLN A 46 -13.85 1.37 2.21
CA GLN A 46 -12.78 0.61 1.56
C GLN A 46 -11.52 1.46 1.38
N SER A 47 -11.66 2.71 0.97
CA SER A 47 -10.53 3.64 0.81
C SER A 47 -9.87 3.95 2.16
N ILE A 48 -10.66 4.15 3.23
CA ILE A 48 -10.15 4.32 4.59
C ILE A 48 -9.34 3.08 5.01
N LEU A 49 -9.86 1.89 4.80
CA LEU A 49 -9.18 0.65 5.15
C LEU A 49 -7.82 0.52 4.45
N LYS A 50 -7.77 0.86 3.15
CA LYS A 50 -6.51 0.87 2.38
C LYS A 50 -5.52 1.88 2.93
N VAL A 51 -5.97 3.10 3.24
CA VAL A 51 -5.11 4.17 3.78
C VAL A 51 -4.62 3.83 5.18
N LEU A 52 -5.46 3.27 6.04
CA LEU A 52 -5.06 2.83 7.38
C LEU A 52 -4.08 1.65 7.34
N GLY A 53 -4.20 0.79 6.33
CA GLY A 53 -3.41 -0.43 6.24
C GLY A 53 -3.66 -1.43 7.38
N SER A 54 -4.65 -1.22 8.25
CA SER A 54 -4.97 -2.06 9.40
C SER A 54 -6.45 -2.35 9.53
N GLN A 55 -6.80 -3.60 9.42
CA GLN A 55 -8.16 -4.08 9.69
C GLN A 55 -8.56 -3.85 11.15
N ARG A 56 -7.62 -4.03 12.07
CA ARG A 56 -7.86 -3.81 13.50
C ARG A 56 -8.25 -2.37 13.78
N ASP A 57 -7.48 -1.39 13.29
CA ASP A 57 -7.75 0.02 13.56
C ASP A 57 -9.00 0.48 12.84
N PHE A 58 -9.26 -0.05 11.64
CA PHE A 58 -10.52 0.18 10.95
C PHE A 58 -11.71 -0.26 11.82
N ASN A 59 -11.69 -1.48 12.35
CA ASN A 59 -12.76 -2.02 13.19
C ASN A 59 -12.97 -1.22 14.48
N LEU A 60 -11.88 -0.80 15.13
CA LEU A 60 -11.95 0.00 16.36
C LEU A 60 -12.56 1.39 16.15
N ASN A 61 -12.43 1.95 14.94
CA ASN A 61 -12.85 3.31 14.63
C ASN A 61 -14.08 3.41 13.71
N GLN A 62 -14.79 2.31 13.46
CA GLN A 62 -15.96 2.28 12.58
C GLN A 62 -17.02 3.35 12.89
N ASN A 63 -17.24 3.64 14.17
CA ASN A 63 -18.21 4.66 14.60
C ASN A 63 -17.79 6.08 14.19
N ILE A 64 -16.49 6.34 14.05
CA ILE A 64 -15.94 7.60 13.55
C ILE A 64 -16.16 7.66 12.03
N PHE A 65 -15.84 6.59 11.32
CA PHE A 65 -15.91 6.55 9.86
C PHE A 65 -17.34 6.64 9.32
N LYS A 66 -18.31 6.07 10.02
CA LYS A 66 -19.75 6.23 9.69
C LYS A 66 -20.25 7.68 9.74
N LYS A 67 -19.53 8.57 10.44
CA LYS A 67 -19.89 9.99 10.55
C LYS A 67 -19.19 10.86 9.50
N LEU A 68 -18.25 10.30 8.75
CA LEU A 68 -17.59 11.01 7.66
C LEU A 68 -18.55 11.09 6.47
N ASN A 69 -18.78 12.31 5.98
CA ASN A 69 -19.59 12.51 4.77
C ASN A 69 -18.75 12.15 3.53
N PRO A 70 -19.15 11.17 2.70
CA PRO A 70 -18.44 10.81 1.48
C PRO A 70 -18.21 11.98 0.52
N ASP A 71 -19.14 12.93 0.43
CA ASP A 71 -19.06 14.07 -0.49
C ASP A 71 -17.81 14.94 -0.26
N ASN A 72 -17.24 14.90 0.94
CA ASN A 72 -16.00 15.64 1.24
C ASN A 72 -14.76 15.02 0.63
N PHE A 73 -14.84 13.76 0.17
CA PHE A 73 -13.70 12.98 -0.31
C PHE A 73 -13.90 12.44 -1.73
N VAL A 74 -15.15 12.29 -2.17
CA VAL A 74 -15.49 11.82 -3.52
C VAL A 74 -15.30 12.96 -4.51
N ARG A 75 -14.49 12.74 -5.54
CA ARG A 75 -14.32 13.70 -6.66
C ARG A 75 -15.33 13.46 -7.75
N GLU A 76 -15.48 12.21 -8.13
CA GLU A 76 -16.45 11.78 -9.14
C GLU A 76 -16.80 10.30 -8.93
N TYR A 77 -17.90 9.87 -9.50
CA TYR A 77 -18.28 8.47 -9.58
C TYR A 77 -19.00 8.19 -10.90
N LYS A 78 -18.95 6.94 -11.33
CA LYS A 78 -19.67 6.48 -12.53
C LYS A 78 -20.14 5.05 -12.37
N PHE A 79 -21.27 4.74 -12.97
CA PHE A 79 -21.76 3.36 -13.08
C PHE A 79 -20.98 2.62 -14.13
N ILE A 80 -20.53 1.42 -13.81
CA ILE A 80 -19.79 0.53 -14.70
C ILE A 80 -20.36 -0.88 -14.63
N LYS A 81 -20.00 -1.74 -15.59
CA LYS A 81 -20.19 -3.18 -15.48
C LYS A 81 -18.89 -3.83 -15.02
N PHE A 82 -18.93 -4.49 -13.88
CA PHE A 82 -17.80 -5.23 -13.33
C PHE A 82 -18.23 -6.67 -13.07
N ASN A 83 -17.55 -7.65 -13.66
CA ASN A 83 -17.91 -9.08 -13.59
C ASN A 83 -19.36 -9.40 -14.05
N ASN A 84 -19.87 -8.68 -15.04
CA ASN A 84 -21.24 -8.74 -15.55
C ASN A 84 -22.35 -8.23 -14.60
N GLU A 85 -21.98 -7.62 -13.49
CA GLU A 85 -22.89 -6.98 -12.54
C GLU A 85 -22.74 -5.46 -12.58
N GLU A 86 -23.77 -4.75 -12.16
CA GLU A 86 -23.68 -3.29 -12.00
C GLU A 86 -22.80 -2.95 -10.80
N ALA A 87 -21.93 -1.98 -11.00
CA ALA A 87 -20.98 -1.53 -9.99
C ALA A 87 -20.80 -0.01 -10.08
N LEU A 88 -20.39 0.60 -8.99
CA LEU A 88 -20.01 2.00 -8.91
C LEU A 88 -18.49 2.11 -8.82
N GLU A 89 -17.87 2.78 -9.80
CA GLU A 89 -16.48 3.21 -9.69
C GLU A 89 -16.45 4.61 -9.09
N VAL A 90 -15.76 4.76 -7.97
CA VAL A 90 -15.70 6.00 -7.19
C VAL A 90 -14.26 6.48 -7.12
N MET A 91 -14.02 7.72 -7.51
CA MET A 91 -12.71 8.37 -7.40
C MET A 91 -12.64 9.18 -6.11
N ILE A 92 -11.74 8.78 -5.22
CA ILE A 92 -11.53 9.41 -3.91
C ILE A 92 -10.32 10.35 -3.97
N ASP A 93 -10.46 11.53 -3.36
CA ASP A 93 -9.34 12.42 -3.06
C ASP A 93 -8.50 11.82 -1.93
N LEU A 94 -7.43 11.13 -2.33
CA LEU A 94 -6.56 10.42 -1.40
C LEU A 94 -5.93 11.37 -0.39
N LYS A 95 -5.48 12.54 -0.83
CA LYS A 95 -4.82 13.53 0.03
C LYS A 95 -5.77 14.07 1.10
N ALA A 96 -6.97 14.47 0.70
CA ALA A 96 -7.99 14.96 1.63
C ALA A 96 -8.36 13.89 2.68
N LEU A 97 -8.47 12.62 2.25
CA LEU A 97 -8.74 11.50 3.13
C LEU A 97 -7.60 11.26 4.13
N GLN A 98 -6.36 11.28 3.68
CA GLN A 98 -5.18 11.07 4.51
C GLN A 98 -5.00 12.19 5.54
N GLU A 99 -5.15 13.45 5.13
CA GLU A 99 -5.15 14.61 6.01
C GLU A 99 -6.22 14.46 7.12
N LYS A 100 -7.43 14.03 6.74
CA LYS A 100 -8.51 13.82 7.70
C LYS A 100 -8.23 12.70 8.71
N LEU A 101 -7.64 11.60 8.25
CA LEU A 101 -7.27 10.50 9.15
C LEU A 101 -6.15 10.90 10.12
N LEU A 102 -5.18 11.70 9.67
CA LEU A 102 -4.14 12.26 10.54
C LEU A 102 -4.71 13.25 11.56
N GLU A 103 -5.67 14.12 11.19
CA GLU A 103 -6.40 14.98 12.14
C GLU A 103 -7.11 14.19 13.23
N LEU A 104 -7.59 13.00 12.90
CA LEU A 104 -8.22 12.08 13.85
C LEU A 104 -7.20 11.27 14.68
N ASN A 105 -5.91 11.60 14.58
CA ASN A 105 -4.79 10.87 15.20
C ASN A 105 -4.71 9.38 14.82
N LEU A 106 -5.19 9.05 13.62
CA LEU A 106 -5.09 7.70 13.09
C LEU A 106 -3.80 7.57 12.28
N GLY A 107 -3.06 6.48 12.52
CA GLY A 107 -1.89 6.16 11.71
C GLY A 107 -2.32 5.81 10.28
N ILE A 108 -1.65 6.38 9.30
CA ILE A 108 -1.83 6.03 7.88
C ILE A 108 -0.63 5.23 7.39
N SER A 109 -0.86 4.34 6.44
CA SER A 109 0.20 3.62 5.74
C SER A 109 0.49 4.30 4.41
N PHE A 110 1.75 4.23 3.96
CA PHE A 110 2.04 4.55 2.57
C PHE A 110 1.43 3.46 1.70
N LEU A 111 0.67 3.89 0.68
CA LEU A 111 0.17 2.98 -0.33
C LEU A 111 1.35 2.56 -1.23
N LYS A 112 2.16 1.64 -0.74
CA LYS A 112 3.03 0.86 -1.61
C LYS A 112 2.22 -0.27 -2.22
N ASN A 113 2.53 -0.62 -3.45
CA ASN A 113 2.05 -1.86 -4.07
C ASN A 113 2.67 -3.06 -3.35
N LEU A 114 2.27 -3.30 -2.11
CA LEU A 114 2.74 -4.45 -1.35
C LEU A 114 2.40 -5.73 -2.10
N LYS A 115 3.40 -6.58 -2.22
CA LYS A 115 3.30 -7.89 -2.85
C LYS A 115 3.36 -8.97 -1.78
N VAL A 116 2.39 -9.85 -1.77
CA VAL A 116 2.33 -10.98 -0.83
C VAL A 116 2.33 -12.28 -1.61
N ALA A 117 3.29 -13.15 -1.36
CA ALA A 117 3.31 -14.50 -1.92
C ALA A 117 2.41 -15.43 -1.10
N ALA A 118 1.37 -15.97 -1.73
CA ALA A 118 0.41 -16.86 -1.08
C ALA A 118 0.55 -18.30 -1.60
N TRP A 119 1.07 -19.17 -0.76
CA TRP A 119 1.21 -20.60 -1.04
C TRP A 119 -0.04 -21.34 -0.62
N VAL A 120 -0.79 -21.85 -1.58
CA VAL A 120 -2.01 -22.61 -1.32
C VAL A 120 -1.79 -24.04 -1.78
N LEU A 121 -1.38 -24.90 -0.86
CA LEU A 121 -1.17 -26.32 -1.11
C LEU A 121 -2.48 -27.09 -0.89
N CYS A 122 -2.98 -27.68 -1.97
CA CYS A 122 -4.20 -28.48 -1.97
C CYS A 122 -3.81 -29.96 -1.81
N LYS A 123 -3.95 -30.49 -0.58
CA LYS A 123 -3.65 -31.89 -0.26
C LYS A 123 -4.90 -32.75 -0.46
N SER A 124 -4.84 -33.67 -1.41
CA SER A 124 -5.92 -34.63 -1.63
C SER A 124 -5.65 -35.95 -0.91
N ASP A 125 -6.50 -36.28 0.03
CA ASP A 125 -6.62 -37.65 0.52
C ASP A 125 -7.49 -38.41 -0.50
N PHE A 126 -6.88 -38.94 -1.57
CA PHE A 126 -7.59 -39.51 -2.71
C PHE A 126 -8.36 -40.76 -2.31
N SER A 127 -9.65 -40.61 -2.09
CA SER A 127 -10.56 -41.77 -2.03
C SER A 127 -11.59 -41.80 -3.16
N SER A 128 -11.88 -40.66 -3.83
CA SER A 128 -12.83 -40.62 -4.94
C SER A 128 -12.69 -39.38 -5.81
N LEU A 129 -13.18 -39.44 -7.06
CA LEU A 129 -13.25 -38.30 -8.00
C LEU A 129 -14.09 -37.14 -7.45
N GLN A 130 -15.11 -37.43 -6.65
CA GLN A 130 -15.97 -36.44 -6.03
C GLN A 130 -15.23 -35.65 -4.94
N ALA A 131 -14.37 -36.32 -4.15
CA ALA A 131 -13.51 -35.68 -3.16
C ALA A 131 -12.49 -34.74 -3.83
N ALA A 132 -11.94 -35.13 -4.97
CA ALA A 132 -11.01 -34.30 -5.74
C ALA A 132 -11.69 -33.01 -6.26
N LYS A 133 -12.92 -33.11 -6.80
CA LYS A 133 -13.68 -31.92 -7.25
C LYS A 133 -14.03 -30.98 -6.10
N SER A 134 -14.42 -31.53 -4.96
CA SER A 134 -14.72 -30.75 -3.75
C SER A 134 -13.48 -29.98 -3.26
N LEU A 135 -12.32 -30.62 -3.26
CA LEU A 135 -11.06 -29.98 -2.87
C LEU A 135 -10.68 -28.85 -3.83
N GLU A 136 -10.79 -29.07 -5.13
CA GLU A 136 -10.52 -28.05 -6.14
C GLU A 136 -11.42 -26.82 -5.95
N GLN A 137 -12.69 -27.01 -5.64
CA GLN A 137 -13.62 -25.90 -5.33
C GLN A 137 -13.21 -25.15 -4.07
N LYS A 138 -12.79 -25.85 -3.01
CA LYS A 138 -12.28 -25.21 -1.77
C LYS A 138 -11.03 -24.37 -2.06
N CYS A 139 -10.07 -24.91 -2.77
CA CYS A 139 -8.85 -24.20 -3.13
C CYS A 139 -9.12 -22.94 -3.95
N ARG A 140 -10.03 -23.03 -4.92
CA ARG A 140 -10.48 -21.85 -5.69
C ARG A 140 -11.19 -20.83 -4.79
N PHE A 141 -11.97 -21.28 -3.83
CA PHE A 141 -12.64 -20.39 -2.88
C PHE A 141 -11.62 -19.65 -2.01
N VAL A 142 -10.62 -20.33 -1.44
CA VAL A 142 -9.56 -19.72 -0.66
C VAL A 142 -8.80 -18.66 -1.46
N LYS A 143 -8.43 -18.96 -2.71
CA LYS A 143 -7.78 -17.98 -3.60
C LYS A 143 -8.67 -16.76 -3.89
N LYS A 144 -9.96 -16.96 -4.15
CA LYS A 144 -10.91 -15.87 -4.34
C LYS A 144 -11.03 -14.97 -3.10
N GLU A 145 -11.03 -15.57 -1.91
CA GLU A 145 -11.04 -14.79 -0.66
C GLU A 145 -9.76 -13.97 -0.49
N PHE A 146 -8.60 -14.51 -0.87
CA PHE A 146 -7.35 -13.75 -0.86
C PHE A 146 -7.39 -12.60 -1.86
N ASP A 147 -7.86 -12.84 -3.08
CA ASP A 147 -8.01 -11.79 -4.09
C ASP A 147 -8.98 -10.70 -3.62
N ARG A 148 -10.07 -11.08 -2.93
CA ARG A 148 -11.01 -10.13 -2.34
C ARG A 148 -10.32 -9.27 -1.28
N VAL A 149 -9.63 -9.89 -0.32
CA VAL A 149 -8.89 -9.17 0.73
C VAL A 149 -7.79 -8.30 0.11
N ALA A 150 -7.09 -8.79 -0.89
CA ALA A 150 -6.06 -8.03 -1.61
C ALA A 150 -6.63 -6.75 -2.24
N ASN A 151 -7.75 -6.87 -2.93
CA ASN A 151 -8.45 -5.72 -3.52
C ASN A 151 -8.94 -4.73 -2.45
N GLU A 152 -9.52 -5.24 -1.35
CA GLU A 152 -9.97 -4.41 -0.23
C GLU A 152 -8.82 -3.68 0.47
N ARG A 153 -7.63 -4.28 0.50
CA ARG A 153 -6.44 -3.76 1.19
C ARG A 153 -5.45 -3.05 0.27
N GLY A 154 -5.67 -3.07 -1.05
CA GLY A 154 -4.80 -2.44 -2.04
C GLY A 154 -3.43 -3.09 -2.17
N ILE A 155 -3.36 -4.42 -2.04
CA ILE A 155 -2.13 -5.20 -2.20
C ILE A 155 -2.21 -6.12 -3.43
N THR A 156 -1.07 -6.64 -3.86
CA THR A 156 -0.98 -7.64 -4.92
C THR A 156 -0.65 -9.01 -4.34
N ILE A 157 -1.40 -10.06 -4.71
CA ILE A 157 -1.06 -11.43 -4.36
C ILE A 157 -0.34 -12.11 -5.50
N ILE A 158 0.77 -12.76 -5.17
CA ILE A 158 1.54 -13.62 -6.06
C ILE A 158 1.23 -15.06 -5.67
N TYR A 159 0.70 -15.83 -6.61
CA TYR A 159 0.50 -17.27 -6.44
C TYR A 159 1.67 -18.02 -7.09
N PRO A 160 2.47 -18.75 -6.31
CA PRO A 160 3.50 -19.63 -6.84
C PRO A 160 2.92 -20.68 -7.78
N ILE A 161 3.73 -21.11 -8.75
CA ILE A 161 3.31 -22.06 -9.81
C ILE A 161 3.06 -23.46 -9.25
N LEU A 162 3.69 -23.78 -8.10
CA LEU A 162 3.62 -25.09 -7.44
C LEU A 162 4.16 -26.23 -8.32
N ASP A 163 5.26 -25.97 -9.01
CA ASP A 163 5.98 -27.00 -9.73
C ASP A 163 6.78 -27.95 -8.78
N SER A 164 7.50 -28.90 -9.35
CA SER A 164 8.27 -29.88 -8.55
C SER A 164 9.32 -29.22 -7.65
N GLN A 165 9.91 -28.11 -8.09
CA GLN A 165 10.88 -27.36 -7.31
C GLN A 165 10.20 -26.68 -6.13
N ASP A 166 9.06 -26.01 -6.36
CA ASP A 166 8.27 -25.39 -5.31
C ASP A 166 7.81 -26.41 -4.27
N ILE A 167 7.33 -27.56 -4.72
CA ILE A 167 6.85 -28.63 -3.82
C ILE A 167 8.00 -29.18 -2.98
N SER A 168 9.20 -29.33 -3.56
CA SER A 168 10.38 -29.84 -2.85
C SER A 168 10.85 -28.88 -1.75
N LEU A 169 10.67 -27.55 -1.93
CA LEU A 169 11.00 -26.54 -0.93
C LEU A 169 10.12 -26.66 0.34
N PHE A 170 8.95 -27.26 0.22
CA PHE A 170 7.99 -27.48 1.31
C PHE A 170 7.87 -28.91 1.81
N SER A 171 8.78 -29.80 1.41
CA SER A 171 8.88 -31.10 2.06
C SER A 171 9.46 -30.89 3.47
N PHE A 172 8.57 -30.76 4.45
CA PHE A 172 8.91 -30.53 5.88
C PHE A 172 9.65 -31.73 6.54
N GLU A 173 10.16 -32.63 5.75
CA GLU A 173 10.79 -33.88 6.26
C GLU A 173 12.30 -33.74 6.47
N ASP A 174 12.96 -32.73 5.83
CA ASP A 174 14.41 -32.55 5.90
C ASP A 174 14.83 -31.30 6.69
N ASP A 175 15.96 -31.40 7.43
CA ASP A 175 16.55 -30.31 8.24
C ASP A 175 17.08 -29.10 7.39
N SER A 176 17.04 -29.16 6.05
CA SER A 176 17.49 -28.11 5.11
C SER A 176 16.49 -26.97 4.89
N SER A 177 15.43 -26.94 5.65
CA SER A 177 14.22 -26.16 5.38
C SER A 177 14.38 -24.63 5.54
N LEU A 178 15.33 -24.12 6.33
CA LEU A 178 15.58 -22.67 6.46
C LEU A 178 16.31 -22.09 5.23
N GLU A 179 17.22 -22.85 4.60
CA GLU A 179 17.87 -22.46 3.34
C GLU A 179 16.84 -22.41 2.21
N ASN A 180 15.85 -23.29 2.25
CA ASN A 180 14.77 -23.33 1.27
C ASN A 180 13.91 -22.05 1.29
N LEU A 181 13.73 -21.38 2.43
CA LEU A 181 13.00 -20.11 2.52
C LEU A 181 13.71 -18.96 1.79
N THR A 182 15.03 -18.96 1.76
CA THR A 182 15.82 -17.96 1.01
C THR A 182 15.61 -18.15 -0.50
N ILE A 183 15.74 -19.39 -0.98
CA ILE A 183 15.52 -19.75 -2.40
C ILE A 183 14.09 -19.37 -2.83
N PHE A 184 13.16 -19.55 -1.94
CA PHE A 184 11.76 -19.20 -2.14
C PHE A 184 11.55 -17.69 -2.35
N ASN A 185 12.12 -16.87 -1.48
CA ASN A 185 12.04 -15.41 -1.60
C ASN A 185 12.72 -14.89 -2.88
N ASP A 186 13.83 -15.51 -3.29
CA ASP A 186 14.51 -15.18 -4.54
C ASP A 186 13.65 -15.49 -5.77
N ARG A 187 12.89 -16.60 -5.71
CA ARG A 187 12.02 -17.01 -6.81
C ARG A 187 10.73 -16.20 -6.93
N TYR A 188 10.16 -15.79 -5.79
CA TYR A 188 8.92 -15.00 -5.70
C TYR A 188 9.14 -13.75 -4.87
N PRO A 189 9.82 -12.72 -5.42
CA PRO A 189 10.10 -11.50 -4.68
C PRO A 189 8.80 -10.85 -4.17
N SER A 190 8.67 -10.77 -2.85
CA SER A 190 7.49 -10.23 -2.18
C SER A 190 7.87 -9.57 -0.87
N ASP A 191 7.01 -8.65 -0.39
CA ASP A 191 7.19 -7.98 0.90
C ASP A 191 6.84 -8.88 2.08
N GLY A 192 6.10 -9.95 1.81
CA GLY A 192 5.73 -10.97 2.77
C GLY A 192 5.14 -12.20 2.10
N TRP A 193 5.10 -13.29 2.82
CA TRP A 193 4.56 -14.55 2.32
C TRP A 193 3.86 -15.33 3.44
N PHE A 194 2.96 -16.22 3.04
CA PHE A 194 2.33 -17.17 3.95
C PHE A 194 1.96 -18.45 3.22
N PHE A 195 1.80 -19.49 3.99
CA PHE A 195 1.55 -20.84 3.51
C PHE A 195 0.21 -21.36 4.00
N CYS A 196 -0.61 -21.92 3.12
CA CYS A 196 -1.90 -22.50 3.47
C CYS A 196 -1.97 -23.96 3.02
N GLU A 197 -2.42 -24.81 3.92
CA GLU A 197 -2.81 -26.19 3.64
C GLU A 197 -4.32 -26.28 3.54
N VAL A 198 -4.81 -26.72 2.40
CA VAL A 198 -6.25 -26.94 2.16
C VAL A 198 -6.49 -28.40 1.87
N SER A 199 -7.34 -29.02 2.67
CA SER A 199 -7.78 -30.42 2.48
C SER A 199 -9.32 -30.49 2.48
N ASN A 200 -9.85 -31.66 2.23
CA ASN A 200 -11.30 -31.87 2.30
C ASN A 200 -11.88 -31.59 3.70
N SER A 201 -11.12 -31.86 4.75
CA SER A 201 -11.55 -31.75 6.14
C SER A 201 -11.10 -30.45 6.83
N SER A 202 -10.07 -29.78 6.31
CA SER A 202 -9.47 -28.63 6.99
C SER A 202 -8.85 -27.61 6.02
N GLU A 203 -8.76 -26.38 6.48
CA GLU A 203 -8.08 -25.27 5.81
C GLU A 203 -7.37 -24.41 6.87
N TRP A 204 -6.05 -24.36 6.81
CA TRP A 204 -5.23 -23.63 7.76
C TRP A 204 -4.09 -22.91 7.07
N CYS A 205 -3.78 -21.71 7.55
CA CYS A 205 -2.64 -20.94 7.10
C CYS A 205 -1.66 -20.70 8.24
N PHE A 206 -0.40 -20.57 7.87
CA PHE A 206 0.73 -20.33 8.76
C PHE A 206 1.46 -19.06 8.28
N LEU A 207 1.82 -18.22 9.21
CA LEU A 207 2.69 -17.06 8.96
C LEU A 207 4.16 -17.49 8.95
N PRO A 208 5.09 -16.68 8.39
CA PRO A 208 6.51 -17.02 8.33
C PRO A 208 7.08 -17.48 9.68
N GLU A 209 6.84 -16.72 10.73
CA GLU A 209 7.30 -17.05 12.09
C GLU A 209 6.78 -18.39 12.61
N GLU A 210 5.55 -18.76 12.23
CA GLU A 210 4.94 -20.02 12.62
C GLU A 210 5.49 -21.19 11.82
N ILE A 211 5.91 -20.94 10.57
CA ILE A 211 6.59 -21.93 9.73
C ILE A 211 7.97 -22.23 10.31
N GLU A 212 8.74 -21.22 10.68
CA GLU A 212 10.03 -21.39 11.34
C GLU A 212 9.91 -22.22 12.62
N LYS A 213 8.88 -21.98 13.44
CA LYS A 213 8.59 -22.82 14.63
C LYS A 213 8.24 -24.27 14.26
N LYS A 214 7.43 -24.46 13.21
CA LYS A 214 7.06 -25.79 12.71
C LYS A 214 8.29 -26.56 12.22
N LEU A 215 9.21 -25.88 11.51
CA LEU A 215 10.45 -26.44 11.01
C LEU A 215 11.42 -26.78 12.15
N SER A 216 11.45 -26.00 13.22
CA SER A 216 12.26 -26.28 14.42
C SER A 216 11.63 -27.33 15.35
N LYS A 217 10.54 -27.99 14.93
CA LYS A 217 9.80 -29.02 15.71
C LYS A 217 9.28 -28.51 17.05
N LEU A 218 8.96 -27.23 17.17
CA LEU A 218 8.28 -26.69 18.35
C LEU A 218 6.79 -27.08 18.30
N ASP A 219 6.28 -27.65 19.39
CA ASP A 219 4.93 -28.23 19.44
C ASP A 219 3.79 -27.21 19.35
N LEU A 220 4.05 -25.94 19.56
CA LEU A 220 3.06 -24.87 19.57
C LEU A 220 3.16 -24.01 18.31
N VAL A 221 2.45 -24.42 17.27
CA VAL A 221 2.33 -23.66 16.02
C VAL A 221 0.92 -23.09 15.91
N SER A 222 0.81 -21.78 15.78
CA SER A 222 -0.47 -21.10 15.58
C SER A 222 -0.99 -21.36 14.17
N LYS A 223 -2.27 -21.74 14.07
CA LYS A 223 -2.98 -22.01 12.83
C LYS A 223 -4.08 -20.99 12.64
N TYR A 224 -4.14 -20.38 11.49
CA TYR A 224 -5.12 -19.36 11.18
C TYR A 224 -6.07 -19.83 10.09
N LYS A 225 -7.34 -19.43 10.17
CA LYS A 225 -8.25 -19.50 9.01
C LYS A 225 -7.68 -18.63 7.88
N PRO A 226 -7.87 -18.99 6.61
CA PRO A 226 -7.27 -18.26 5.48
C PRO A 226 -7.48 -16.75 5.52
N THR A 227 -8.72 -16.29 5.70
CA THR A 227 -9.06 -14.86 5.77
C THR A 227 -8.47 -14.15 6.98
N VAL A 228 -8.31 -14.84 8.11
CA VAL A 228 -7.70 -14.29 9.33
C VAL A 228 -6.18 -14.19 9.13
N GLY A 229 -5.54 -15.25 8.63
CA GLY A 229 -4.09 -15.29 8.42
C GLY A 229 -3.60 -14.19 7.47
N ILE A 230 -4.26 -14.02 6.32
CA ILE A 230 -3.89 -12.96 5.38
C ILE A 230 -4.04 -11.56 5.97
N ASN A 231 -5.10 -11.29 6.74
CA ASN A 231 -5.29 -9.99 7.37
C ASN A 231 -4.23 -9.70 8.44
N ILE A 232 -3.85 -10.69 9.25
CA ILE A 232 -2.78 -10.55 10.25
C ILE A 232 -1.45 -10.26 9.55
N LEU A 233 -1.11 -10.98 8.48
CA LEU A 233 0.11 -10.74 7.72
C LEU A 233 0.15 -9.31 7.19
N ILE A 234 -0.92 -8.87 6.54
CA ILE A 234 -1.01 -7.52 5.99
C ILE A 234 -0.92 -6.47 7.10
N ASP A 235 -1.62 -6.66 8.21
CA ASP A 235 -1.54 -5.74 9.36
C ASP A 235 -0.09 -5.64 9.91
N ASN A 236 0.65 -6.75 9.96
CA ASN A 236 2.05 -6.77 10.37
C ASN A 236 2.95 -6.02 9.38
N LEU A 237 2.80 -6.26 8.08
CA LEU A 237 3.58 -5.57 7.04
C LEU A 237 3.34 -4.05 7.08
N PHE A 238 2.09 -3.62 7.20
CA PHE A 238 1.78 -2.21 7.30
C PHE A 238 2.20 -1.59 8.64
N SER A 239 2.22 -2.35 9.74
CA SER A 239 2.59 -1.82 11.06
C SER A 239 4.01 -1.24 11.08
N ASN A 240 4.91 -1.82 10.31
CA ASN A 240 6.30 -1.39 10.18
C ASN A 240 6.46 -0.11 9.33
N GLN A 241 5.43 0.29 8.56
CA GLN A 241 5.46 1.41 7.62
C GLN A 241 4.48 2.53 8.00
N ARG A 242 3.87 2.47 9.19
CA ARG A 242 2.85 3.43 9.60
C ARG A 242 3.42 4.78 9.95
N LEU A 243 2.86 5.79 9.31
CA LEU A 243 2.96 7.16 9.78
C LEU A 243 1.94 7.35 10.91
N ARG A 244 2.42 7.65 12.11
CA ARG A 244 1.57 8.16 13.18
C ARG A 244 1.74 9.68 13.21
N ALA A 245 0.65 10.40 13.37
CA ALA A 245 0.75 11.80 13.72
C ALA A 245 1.50 11.89 15.06
N VAL A 246 2.68 12.43 15.03
CA VAL A 246 3.36 12.85 16.27
C VAL A 246 2.68 14.14 16.68
N SER A 247 2.38 14.30 17.97
CA SER A 247 1.93 15.58 18.51
C SER A 247 2.86 16.66 17.98
N GLN A 248 2.31 17.59 17.20
CA GLN A 248 3.05 18.61 16.45
C GLN A 248 4.12 19.22 17.34
N SER A 249 5.39 18.95 17.06
CA SER A 249 6.44 19.84 17.49
C SER A 249 6.21 21.13 16.69
N ASN A 250 5.82 22.19 17.35
CA ASN A 250 5.64 23.52 16.73
C ASN A 250 6.98 24.09 16.20
N LEU A 251 8.04 23.33 16.24
CA LEU A 251 9.36 23.73 15.78
C LEU A 251 9.48 23.41 14.28
N PRO A 252 9.88 24.39 13.48
CA PRO A 252 10.13 24.18 12.07
C PRO A 252 11.30 23.21 11.86
N TYR A 253 11.13 22.30 10.94
CA TYR A 253 12.17 21.42 10.44
C TYR A 253 12.81 22.04 9.20
N TYR A 254 14.11 21.86 9.03
CA TYR A 254 14.85 22.45 7.93
C TYR A 254 15.42 21.39 7.01
N LEU A 255 15.41 21.66 5.71
CA LEU A 255 15.99 20.81 4.70
C LEU A 255 16.83 21.65 3.75
N GLU A 256 18.09 21.28 3.60
CA GLU A 256 19.01 21.87 2.63
C GLU A 256 19.33 20.85 1.56
N ILE A 257 19.13 21.22 0.31
CA ILE A 257 19.45 20.36 -0.85
C ILE A 257 20.42 21.06 -1.78
N LYS A 258 21.47 20.33 -2.20
CA LYS A 258 22.47 20.76 -3.19
C LYS A 258 22.29 20.07 -4.53
N GLY A 259 22.78 20.66 -5.60
CA GLY A 259 22.75 20.10 -6.95
C GLY A 259 21.57 20.52 -7.80
N LEU A 260 20.79 21.52 -7.37
CA LEU A 260 19.68 22.09 -8.13
C LEU A 260 20.22 23.05 -9.21
N LYS A 261 20.77 22.52 -10.29
CA LYS A 261 21.48 23.30 -11.33
C LYS A 261 20.55 24.16 -12.17
N LYS A 262 19.26 23.78 -12.28
CA LYS A 262 18.26 24.48 -13.11
C LYS A 262 17.02 24.84 -12.29
N PHE A 263 16.31 25.85 -12.72
CA PHE A 263 15.02 26.20 -12.10
C PHE A 263 14.00 25.05 -12.16
N SER A 264 14.04 24.23 -13.23
CA SER A 264 13.22 23.01 -13.33
C SER A 264 13.48 22.03 -12.20
N ASP A 265 14.75 21.85 -11.81
CA ASP A 265 15.15 20.91 -10.76
C ASP A 265 14.59 21.37 -9.40
N HIS A 266 14.73 22.67 -9.13
CA HIS A 266 14.12 23.30 -7.95
C HIS A 266 12.60 23.10 -7.92
N LYS A 267 11.90 23.35 -9.05
CA LYS A 267 10.44 23.21 -9.12
C LYS A 267 9.98 21.77 -8.95
N SER A 268 10.70 20.85 -9.55
CA SER A 268 10.43 19.40 -9.40
C SER A 268 10.62 18.96 -7.96
N PHE A 269 11.70 19.40 -7.29
CA PHE A 269 11.95 19.05 -5.89
C PHE A 269 10.95 19.72 -4.93
N GLU A 270 10.58 20.98 -5.17
CA GLU A 270 9.52 21.65 -4.40
C GLU A 270 8.18 20.89 -4.52
N ASN A 271 7.82 20.46 -5.73
CA ASN A 271 6.62 19.68 -5.95
C ASN A 271 6.69 18.31 -5.26
N LEU A 272 7.85 17.65 -5.28
CA LEU A 272 8.08 16.42 -4.52
C LEU A 272 7.82 16.64 -3.03
N LEU A 273 8.39 17.68 -2.43
CA LEU A 273 8.18 17.99 -1.01
C LEU A 273 6.70 18.30 -0.71
N LYS A 274 6.00 19.02 -1.60
CA LYS A 274 4.57 19.34 -1.45
C LYS A 274 3.66 18.11 -1.48
N ASN A 275 4.12 17.05 -2.15
CA ASN A 275 3.39 15.80 -2.24
C ASN A 275 3.66 14.85 -1.06
N ILE A 276 4.63 15.16 -0.21
CA ILE A 276 4.88 14.39 1.01
C ILE A 276 3.81 14.74 2.05
N LEU A 277 2.99 13.78 2.40
CA LEU A 277 1.81 13.93 3.25
C LEU A 277 2.10 14.42 4.67
N PHE A 278 3.26 14.09 5.18
CA PHE A 278 3.67 14.46 6.53
C PHE A 278 4.53 15.73 6.56
N ILE A 279 4.63 16.44 5.45
CA ILE A 279 5.19 17.79 5.36
C ILE A 279 4.05 18.79 5.26
N ASN A 280 4.00 19.74 6.18
CA ASN A 280 3.03 20.83 6.17
C ASN A 280 3.75 22.19 6.26
N ASN A 281 3.09 23.26 5.80
CA ASN A 281 3.61 24.63 5.83
C ASN A 281 5.00 24.77 5.16
N LEU A 282 5.20 24.07 4.02
CA LEU A 282 6.44 24.16 3.27
C LEU A 282 6.73 25.58 2.78
N SER A 283 7.88 26.12 3.13
CA SER A 283 8.37 27.41 2.72
C SER A 283 9.80 27.34 2.19
N LEU A 284 10.06 27.96 1.07
CA LEU A 284 11.42 28.17 0.57
C LEU A 284 12.05 29.36 1.31
N LEU A 285 13.11 29.11 2.08
CA LEU A 285 13.81 30.15 2.83
C LEU A 285 14.91 30.82 2.01
N SER A 286 15.66 30.04 1.26
CA SER A 286 16.72 30.56 0.40
C SER A 286 16.96 29.68 -0.81
N LEU A 287 17.36 30.32 -1.90
CA LEU A 287 17.90 29.67 -3.09
C LEU A 287 19.18 30.42 -3.49
N ARG A 288 20.31 29.75 -3.38
CA ARG A 288 21.63 30.33 -3.69
C ARG A 288 22.44 29.36 -4.52
N ASN A 289 22.87 29.81 -5.69
CA ASN A 289 23.58 28.97 -6.67
C ASN A 289 22.77 27.70 -6.99
N ASP A 290 23.27 26.54 -6.59
CA ASP A 290 22.68 25.23 -6.78
C ASP A 290 22.08 24.63 -5.47
N THR A 291 21.92 25.45 -4.43
CA THR A 291 21.47 25.01 -3.11
C THR A 291 20.18 25.71 -2.73
N ALA A 292 19.15 24.94 -2.34
CA ALA A 292 17.92 25.45 -1.76
C ALA A 292 17.77 25.04 -0.30
N THR A 293 17.21 25.94 0.52
CA THR A 293 16.86 25.66 1.91
C THR A 293 15.35 25.84 2.07
N TYR A 294 14.71 24.82 2.62
CA TYR A 294 13.28 24.81 2.92
C TYR A 294 13.05 24.73 4.43
N SER A 295 11.93 25.27 4.88
CA SER A 295 11.39 24.99 6.22
C SER A 295 9.99 24.42 6.10
N PHE A 296 9.62 23.55 7.01
CA PHE A 296 8.30 22.94 7.07
C PHE A 296 8.00 22.40 8.47
N ASN A 297 6.74 22.09 8.73
CA ASN A 297 6.35 21.35 9.92
C ASN A 297 6.27 19.86 9.57
N LEU A 298 6.92 19.04 10.38
CA LEU A 298 6.90 17.57 10.23
C LEU A 298 5.74 17.00 11.06
N LEU A 299 4.80 16.30 10.41
CA LEU A 299 3.64 15.68 11.02
C LEU A 299 3.87 14.23 11.45
N SER A 300 5.07 13.69 11.24
CA SER A 300 5.44 12.31 11.56
C SER A 300 6.80 12.27 12.28
N GLU A 301 7.21 11.06 12.66
CA GLU A 301 8.57 10.84 13.14
C GLU A 301 9.56 11.14 12.01
N GLU A 302 10.68 11.77 12.37
CA GLU A 302 11.76 12.11 11.44
C GLU A 302 12.28 10.90 10.64
N ARG A 303 12.29 9.73 11.26
CA ARG A 303 12.69 8.48 10.62
C ARG A 303 11.90 8.20 9.34
N ASN A 304 10.62 8.55 9.33
CA ASN A 304 9.77 8.35 8.15
C ASN A 304 10.18 9.26 6.99
N LEU A 305 10.60 10.49 7.30
CA LEU A 305 11.13 11.43 6.30
C LEU A 305 12.43 10.91 5.69
N LEU A 306 13.34 10.40 6.51
CA LEU A 306 14.61 9.84 6.05
C LEU A 306 14.39 8.60 5.19
N ASN A 307 13.56 7.66 5.65
CA ASN A 307 13.20 6.47 4.86
C ASN A 307 12.56 6.84 3.51
N TYR A 308 11.72 7.89 3.48
CA TYR A 308 11.12 8.36 2.23
C TYR A 308 12.19 8.90 1.26
N PHE A 309 13.18 9.65 1.76
CA PHE A 309 14.26 10.16 0.92
C PHE A 309 15.20 9.06 0.43
N ASP A 310 15.46 8.03 1.23
CA ASP A 310 16.28 6.88 0.84
C ASP A 310 15.65 6.07 -0.32
N GLU A 311 14.34 6.17 -0.52
CA GLU A 311 13.63 5.49 -1.62
C GLU A 311 13.64 6.27 -2.94
N ILE A 312 14.09 7.53 -2.92
CA ILE A 312 14.15 8.37 -4.13
C ILE A 312 15.47 8.14 -4.83
N GLU A 313 15.39 7.60 -6.05
CA GLU A 313 16.56 7.49 -6.92
C GLU A 313 17.24 8.86 -7.10
N ASN A 314 18.57 8.88 -7.04
CA ASN A 314 19.40 10.07 -7.17
C ASN A 314 19.29 11.09 -6.03
N LEU A 315 18.69 10.77 -4.90
CA LEU A 315 18.73 11.61 -3.72
C LEU A 315 19.66 11.00 -2.66
N ILE A 316 20.66 11.76 -2.26
CA ILE A 316 21.71 11.28 -1.35
C ILE A 316 21.63 12.06 -0.04
N LEU A 317 21.48 11.37 1.08
CA LEU A 317 21.60 11.95 2.40
C LEU A 317 23.09 12.23 2.70
N ILE A 318 23.44 13.53 2.81
CA ILE A 318 24.84 13.95 3.12
C ILE A 318 25.09 13.94 4.61
N ASN A 319 24.20 14.58 5.36
CA ASN A 319 24.35 14.79 6.81
C ASN A 319 22.98 15.03 7.44
N LYS A 320 22.94 14.87 8.75
CA LYS A 320 21.77 15.13 9.58
C LYS A 320 22.20 15.83 10.87
N GLU A 321 21.51 16.90 11.21
CA GLU A 321 21.57 17.59 12.49
C GLU A 321 20.18 17.51 13.15
N LYS A 322 20.05 17.94 14.41
CA LYS A 322 18.85 17.76 15.22
C LYS A 322 17.52 18.10 14.50
N ASP A 323 17.44 19.27 13.85
CA ASP A 323 16.22 19.76 13.19
C ASP A 323 16.49 20.08 11.71
N LYS A 324 17.59 19.55 11.14
CA LYS A 324 18.03 19.86 9.78
C LYS A 324 18.60 18.65 9.07
N VAL A 325 18.15 18.42 7.84
CA VAL A 325 18.65 17.40 6.93
C VAL A 325 19.34 18.03 5.74
N PHE A 326 20.46 17.45 5.34
CA PHE A 326 21.25 17.86 4.20
C PHE A 326 21.23 16.78 3.13
N LEU A 327 20.73 17.12 1.96
CA LEU A 327 20.60 16.24 0.82
C LEU A 327 21.45 16.73 -0.37
N ALA A 328 21.78 15.85 -1.28
CA ALA A 328 22.28 16.17 -2.61
C ALA A 328 21.54 15.40 -3.67
N LEU A 329 21.38 16.02 -4.85
CA LEU A 329 21.02 15.29 -6.07
C LEU A 329 22.28 14.62 -6.60
N GLY A 330 22.21 13.28 -6.78
CA GLY A 330 23.21 12.51 -7.50
C GLY A 330 23.25 12.92 -8.99
N GLU A 331 24.40 12.78 -9.64
CA GLU A 331 24.57 13.06 -11.08
C GLU A 331 23.90 12.01 -11.96
#